data_f3a257ec0f1ac57183828bf9dab917e8
#
_entry.id   f3a257ec0f1ac57183828bf9dab917e8
#
_cell.length_a   1.000
_cell.length_b   1.000
_cell.length_c   1.000
_cell.angle_alpha   90.00
_cell.angle_beta   90.00
_cell.angle_gamma   90.00
#
_symmetry.space_group_name_H-M   'P 1'
#
loop_
_entity.id
_entity.type
_entity.pdbx_description
1 polymer ?
#
loop_
_entity_poly.entity_id
_entity_poly.type
_entity_poly.pdbx_seq_one_letter_code
_entity_poly.pdbx_strand_id
1 'polypeptide(L)'
;EEIKFFLSLLIEERDNIDTNKNRLETLREEFYNECVDYVNNNPLYDDNKIVTTITKENFSEVVISNKGKMLMELTKQCYAVPDFCIITSNAFNDDNQEELLRKAIRNLEIMTKSKLGSKDEPLIFALRSAMPQYIPGLMPTLLNIGINRDAYQGLINKYGISMGNRIYINTLNN
;
A
#
# COMPACT_ATOMS: atom_id res chain seq x y z
N GLU A 1 12.64 -3.09 -4.33
CA GLU A 1 14.08 -3.09 -4.67
C GLU A 1 14.96 -3.12 -3.42
N GLU A 2 14.69 -2.33 -2.38
CA GLU A 2 15.44 -2.32 -1.12
C GLU A 2 15.48 -3.70 -0.43
N ILE A 3 14.35 -4.43 -0.42
CA ILE A 3 14.29 -5.81 0.12
C ILE A 3 15.14 -6.76 -0.71
N LYS A 4 15.15 -6.64 -2.03
CA LYS A 4 16.01 -7.46 -2.91
C LYS A 4 17.48 -7.14 -2.70
N PHE A 5 17.81 -5.86 -2.56
CA PHE A 5 19.16 -5.42 -2.24
C PHE A 5 19.62 -5.96 -0.88
N PHE A 6 18.76 -5.86 0.15
CA PHE A 6 19.05 -6.41 1.48
C PHE A 6 19.21 -7.94 1.46
N LEU A 7 18.35 -8.67 0.72
CA LEU A 7 18.49 -10.11 0.55
C LEU A 7 19.75 -10.49 -0.21
N SER A 8 20.17 -9.73 -1.23
CA SER A 8 21.42 -9.97 -1.93
C SER A 8 22.64 -9.76 -1.03
N LEU A 9 22.62 -8.73 -0.17
CA LEU A 9 23.64 -8.52 0.86
C LEU A 9 23.68 -9.67 1.86
N LEU A 10 22.53 -10.17 2.32
CA LEU A 10 22.47 -11.32 3.24
C LEU A 10 23.00 -12.61 2.61
N ILE A 11 22.81 -12.81 1.31
CA ILE A 11 23.33 -13.97 0.57
C ILE A 11 24.85 -13.85 0.39
N GLU A 12 25.33 -12.67 0.04
CA GLU A 12 26.77 -12.40 -0.13
C GLU A 12 27.52 -12.51 1.20
N GLU A 13 26.91 -12.09 2.30
CA GLU A 13 27.48 -12.15 3.65
C GLU A 13 27.41 -13.55 4.29
N ARG A 14 26.49 -14.42 3.83
CA ARG A 14 26.39 -15.81 4.29
C ARG A 14 27.71 -16.58 4.12
N ASP A 15 28.45 -16.29 3.07
CA ASP A 15 29.68 -17.00 2.72
C ASP A 15 30.91 -16.48 3.49
N ASN A 16 30.76 -15.38 4.27
CA ASN A 16 31.78 -14.74 5.09
C ASN A 16 31.34 -14.52 6.56
N ILE A 17 30.66 -15.51 7.14
CA ILE A 17 29.93 -15.40 8.42
C ILE A 17 30.77 -14.88 9.59
N ASP A 18 32.06 -15.23 9.68
CA ASP A 18 32.88 -14.90 10.86
C ASP A 18 33.47 -13.48 10.86
N THR A 19 33.59 -12.83 9.70
CA THR A 19 34.19 -11.49 9.59
C THR A 19 33.18 -10.34 9.56
N ASN A 20 31.89 -10.62 9.35
CA ASN A 20 30.89 -9.63 8.99
C ASN A 20 29.70 -9.45 9.96
N LYS A 21 29.72 -10.12 11.12
CA LYS A 21 28.65 -10.00 12.12
C LYS A 21 28.41 -8.54 12.55
N ASN A 22 29.49 -7.82 12.79
CA ASN A 22 29.42 -6.40 13.18
C ASN A 22 28.86 -5.53 12.05
N ARG A 23 29.18 -5.84 10.79
CA ARG A 23 28.67 -5.12 9.63
C ARG A 23 27.19 -5.36 9.40
N LEU A 24 26.72 -6.59 9.61
CA LEU A 24 25.29 -6.92 9.55
C LEU A 24 24.48 -6.23 10.64
N GLU A 25 25.02 -6.15 11.86
CA GLU A 25 24.38 -5.42 12.95
C GLU A 25 24.30 -3.93 12.65
N THR A 26 25.36 -3.31 12.14
CA THR A 26 25.37 -1.91 11.71
C THR A 26 24.35 -1.64 10.59
N LEU A 27 24.31 -2.48 9.55
CA LEU A 27 23.35 -2.34 8.45
C LEU A 27 21.90 -2.50 8.91
N ARG A 28 21.65 -3.39 9.89
CA ARG A 28 20.32 -3.53 10.50
C ARG A 28 19.92 -2.29 11.28
N GLU A 29 20.84 -1.71 12.03
CA GLU A 29 20.59 -0.47 12.79
C GLU A 29 20.36 0.71 11.86
N GLU A 30 21.17 0.86 10.80
CA GLU A 30 21.00 1.91 9.79
C GLU A 30 19.63 1.79 9.10
N PHE A 31 19.28 0.59 8.62
CA PHE A 31 17.98 0.34 8.00
C PHE A 31 16.81 0.59 8.96
N TYR A 32 16.92 0.15 10.22
CA TYR A 32 15.91 0.40 11.24
C TYR A 32 15.73 1.91 11.48
N ASN A 33 16.84 2.66 11.61
CA ASN A 33 16.80 4.11 11.81
C ASN A 33 16.19 4.82 10.61
N GLU A 34 16.55 4.45 9.38
CA GLU A 34 15.90 4.99 8.17
C GLU A 34 14.39 4.74 8.15
N CYS A 35 13.95 3.54 8.52
CA CYS A 35 12.52 3.22 8.62
C CYS A 35 11.82 4.06 9.70
N VAL A 36 12.43 4.21 10.87
CA VAL A 36 11.90 5.03 11.96
C VAL A 36 11.81 6.49 11.55
N ASP A 37 12.87 7.03 10.94
CA ASP A 37 12.89 8.41 10.47
C ASP A 37 11.86 8.66 9.37
N TYR A 38 11.71 7.71 8.46
CA TYR A 38 10.68 7.80 7.41
C TYR A 38 9.27 7.84 7.99
N VAL A 39 8.95 6.95 8.95
CA VAL A 39 7.64 6.91 9.61
C VAL A 39 7.39 8.18 10.43
N ASN A 40 8.39 8.67 11.16
CA ASN A 40 8.27 9.89 11.96
C ASN A 40 8.05 11.15 11.10
N ASN A 41 8.70 11.22 9.93
CA ASN A 41 8.56 12.34 9.01
C ASN A 41 7.30 12.25 8.12
N ASN A 42 6.69 11.06 8.03
CA ASN A 42 5.51 10.80 7.22
C ASN A 42 4.42 10.09 8.06
N PRO A 43 3.85 10.76 9.06
CA PRO A 43 2.84 10.11 9.91
C PRO A 43 1.62 9.72 9.09
N LEU A 44 1.16 8.49 9.28
CA LEU A 44 -0.06 7.98 8.67
C LEU A 44 -1.28 8.48 9.47
N TYR A 45 -2.36 8.71 8.75
CA TYR A 45 -3.68 8.92 9.36
C TYR A 45 -4.28 7.54 9.68
N ASP A 46 -4.19 7.12 10.93
CA ASP A 46 -4.67 5.84 11.44
C ASP A 46 -5.52 6.07 12.67
N ASP A 47 -6.83 5.95 12.51
CA ASP A 47 -7.83 6.19 13.54
C ASP A 47 -9.05 5.27 13.34
N ASN A 48 -10.14 5.52 14.06
CA ASN A 48 -11.37 4.73 13.91
C ASN A 48 -12.11 4.94 12.58
N LYS A 49 -11.73 5.92 11.77
CA LYS A 49 -12.30 6.21 10.44
C LYS A 49 -11.41 5.74 9.29
N ILE A 50 -10.11 5.66 9.52
CA ILE A 50 -9.12 5.23 8.51
C ILE A 50 -8.23 4.17 9.14
N VAL A 51 -8.20 2.99 8.53
CA VAL A 51 -7.42 1.82 8.94
C VAL A 51 -6.45 1.46 7.81
N THR A 52 -5.22 1.15 8.16
CA THR A 52 -4.14 0.87 7.19
C THR A 52 -3.51 -0.51 7.41
N THR A 53 -2.59 -0.89 6.56
CA THR A 53 -1.82 -2.14 6.67
C THR A 53 -1.11 -2.27 8.03
N ILE A 54 -0.69 -1.15 8.64
CA ILE A 54 0.05 -1.15 9.91
C ILE A 54 -0.83 -1.04 11.15
N THR A 55 -2.14 -0.89 11.01
CA THR A 55 -3.08 -0.78 12.13
C THR A 55 -3.07 -2.06 12.97
N LYS A 56 -2.83 -1.92 14.27
CA LYS A 56 -2.76 -3.04 15.20
C LYS A 56 -4.10 -3.36 15.88
N GLU A 57 -5.01 -2.40 15.89
CA GLU A 57 -6.32 -2.53 16.51
C GLU A 57 -7.20 -3.55 15.81
N ASN A 58 -8.14 -4.11 16.55
CA ASN A 58 -9.14 -5.03 16.00
C ASN A 58 -10.44 -4.28 15.74
N PHE A 59 -10.97 -4.44 14.54
CA PHE A 59 -12.25 -3.89 14.12
C PHE A 59 -13.25 -5.01 13.82
N SER A 60 -14.53 -4.76 14.09
CA SER A 60 -15.60 -5.70 13.74
C SER A 60 -15.86 -5.69 12.23
N GLU A 61 -16.45 -6.77 11.73
CA GLU A 61 -16.85 -6.88 10.31
C GLU A 61 -17.88 -5.82 9.89
N VAL A 62 -18.65 -5.29 10.83
CA VAL A 62 -19.60 -4.20 10.57
C VAL A 62 -18.86 -2.90 10.24
N VAL A 63 -17.67 -2.71 10.83
CA VAL A 63 -16.86 -1.50 10.66
C VAL A 63 -15.99 -1.54 9.41
N ILE A 64 -15.32 -2.66 9.15
CA ILE A 64 -14.32 -2.79 8.07
C ILE A 64 -14.69 -3.81 7.00
N SER A 65 -15.85 -4.46 7.11
CA SER A 65 -16.30 -5.56 6.28
C SER A 65 -15.46 -6.85 6.38
N ASN A 66 -16.00 -7.96 5.85
CA ASN A 66 -15.28 -9.24 5.80
C ASN A 66 -13.97 -9.16 5.00
N LYS A 67 -13.93 -8.37 3.92
CA LYS A 67 -12.71 -8.20 3.11
C LYS A 67 -11.62 -7.47 3.87
N GLY A 68 -11.99 -6.39 4.56
CA GLY A 68 -11.06 -5.64 5.40
C GLY A 68 -10.51 -6.49 6.55
N LYS A 69 -11.40 -7.23 7.23
CA LYS A 69 -10.99 -8.15 8.30
C LYS A 69 -10.01 -9.22 7.78
N MET A 70 -10.32 -9.84 6.65
CA MET A 70 -9.41 -10.82 6.03
C MET A 70 -8.05 -10.23 5.70
N LEU A 71 -7.98 -9.03 5.12
CA LEU A 71 -6.72 -8.36 4.83
C LEU A 71 -5.92 -8.11 6.10
N MET A 72 -6.54 -7.60 7.16
CA MET A 72 -5.87 -7.39 8.45
C MET A 72 -5.37 -8.70 9.07
N GLU A 73 -6.15 -9.77 9.02
CA GLU A 73 -5.74 -11.08 9.52
C GLU A 73 -4.54 -11.63 8.75
N LEU A 74 -4.56 -11.57 7.43
CA LEU A 74 -3.43 -11.99 6.60
C LEU A 74 -2.16 -11.18 6.91
N THR A 75 -2.29 -9.87 7.10
CA THR A 75 -1.17 -9.00 7.47
C THR A 75 -0.61 -9.38 8.84
N LYS A 76 -1.47 -9.62 9.84
CA LYS A 76 -1.04 -10.07 11.19
C LYS A 76 -0.32 -11.40 11.17
N GLN A 77 -0.68 -12.29 10.25
CA GLN A 77 -0.03 -13.58 10.03
C GLN A 77 1.21 -13.47 9.11
N CYS A 78 1.66 -12.26 8.80
CA CYS A 78 2.83 -11.99 7.95
C CYS A 78 2.74 -12.54 6.52
N TYR A 79 1.52 -12.72 5.99
CA TYR A 79 1.35 -12.99 4.56
C TYR A 79 1.66 -11.73 3.75
N ALA A 80 2.23 -11.91 2.55
CA ALA A 80 2.47 -10.83 1.62
C ALA A 80 1.14 -10.34 1.02
N VAL A 81 0.60 -9.28 1.57
CA VAL A 81 -0.58 -8.56 1.04
C VAL A 81 -0.14 -7.20 0.48
N PRO A 82 -0.81 -6.69 -0.57
CA PRO A 82 -0.59 -5.31 -1.00
C PRO A 82 -0.95 -4.32 0.12
N ASP A 83 -0.28 -3.18 0.14
CA ASP A 83 -0.68 -2.09 1.04
C ASP A 83 -2.13 -1.67 0.78
N PHE A 84 -2.85 -1.42 1.84
CA PHE A 84 -4.26 -1.04 1.79
C PHE A 84 -4.60 0.07 2.77
N CYS A 85 -5.64 0.81 2.42
CA CYS A 85 -6.28 1.77 3.30
C CYS A 85 -7.80 1.53 3.27
N ILE A 86 -8.41 1.42 4.44
CA ILE A 86 -9.84 1.18 4.60
C ILE A 86 -10.47 2.42 5.21
N ILE A 87 -11.41 3.03 4.51
CA ILE A 87 -12.32 4.01 5.09
C ILE A 87 -13.45 3.21 5.75
N THR A 88 -13.55 3.31 7.06
CA THR A 88 -14.47 2.51 7.85
C THR A 88 -15.91 3.01 7.78
N SER A 89 -16.89 2.20 8.21
CA SER A 89 -18.28 2.64 8.33
C SER A 89 -18.47 3.79 9.34
N ASN A 90 -17.55 4.00 10.27
CA ASN A 90 -17.58 5.13 11.19
C ASN A 90 -17.40 6.48 10.49
N ALA A 91 -16.87 6.48 9.27
CA ALA A 91 -16.72 7.66 8.44
C ALA A 91 -17.97 8.00 7.60
N PHE A 92 -19.01 7.14 7.60
CA PHE A 92 -20.15 7.28 6.69
C PHE A 92 -20.93 8.61 6.86
N ASN A 93 -21.05 9.07 8.08
CA ASN A 93 -21.74 10.33 8.41
C ASN A 93 -20.77 11.49 8.63
N ASP A 94 -19.55 11.41 8.12
CA ASP A 94 -18.60 12.51 8.23
C ASP A 94 -18.95 13.61 7.24
N ASP A 95 -19.05 14.85 7.71
CA ASP A 95 -19.36 16.01 6.87
C ASP A 95 -18.21 16.32 5.89
N ASN A 96 -16.99 15.82 6.15
CA ASN A 96 -15.81 16.09 5.35
C ASN A 96 -15.24 14.81 4.68
N GLN A 97 -16.07 14.13 3.92
CA GLN A 97 -15.70 12.90 3.21
C GLN A 97 -14.55 13.12 2.20
N GLU A 98 -14.44 14.31 1.60
CA GLU A 98 -13.35 14.63 0.68
C GLU A 98 -12.00 14.65 1.41
N GLU A 99 -11.95 15.22 2.59
CA GLU A 99 -10.72 15.23 3.40
C GLU A 99 -10.31 13.81 3.85
N LEU A 100 -11.27 12.98 4.22
CA LEU A 100 -11.01 11.58 4.56
C LEU A 100 -10.43 10.82 3.36
N LEU A 101 -10.99 11.03 2.17
CA LEU A 101 -10.45 10.42 0.95
C LEU A 101 -9.01 10.90 0.66
N ARG A 102 -8.74 12.20 0.82
CA ARG A 102 -7.39 12.75 0.65
C ARG A 102 -6.39 12.13 1.66
N LYS A 103 -6.79 11.98 2.92
CA LYS A 103 -5.99 11.31 3.94
C LYS A 103 -5.70 9.84 3.59
N ALA A 104 -6.72 9.11 3.14
CA ALA A 104 -6.57 7.72 2.73
C ALA A 104 -5.62 7.57 1.52
N ILE A 105 -5.74 8.44 0.52
CA ILE A 105 -4.83 8.46 -0.63
C ILE A 105 -3.40 8.79 -0.19
N ARG A 106 -3.23 9.79 0.68
CA ARG A 106 -1.91 10.14 1.23
C ARG A 106 -1.27 8.97 1.99
N ASN A 107 -2.04 8.22 2.76
CA ASN A 107 -1.55 7.01 3.40
C ASN A 107 -1.01 6.00 2.38
N LEU A 108 -1.75 5.75 1.29
CA LEU A 108 -1.29 4.87 0.21
C LEU A 108 -0.02 5.41 -0.44
N GLU A 109 0.06 6.71 -0.71
CA GLU A 109 1.26 7.35 -1.28
C GLU A 109 2.50 7.12 -0.39
N ILE A 110 2.33 7.31 0.93
CA ILE A 110 3.40 7.11 1.91
C ILE A 110 3.83 5.64 1.95
N MET A 111 2.88 4.71 2.14
CA MET A 111 3.18 3.28 2.29
C MET A 111 3.80 2.68 1.03
N THR A 112 3.33 3.07 -0.16
CA THR A 112 3.81 2.54 -1.44
C THR A 112 5.00 3.32 -2.01
N LYS A 113 5.40 4.44 -1.39
CA LYS A 113 6.40 5.39 -1.93
C LYS A 113 6.06 5.83 -3.37
N SER A 114 4.77 5.93 -3.68
CA SER A 114 4.24 6.31 -4.98
C SER A 114 3.39 7.57 -4.85
N LYS A 115 3.04 8.23 -5.95
CA LYS A 115 2.23 9.44 -5.91
C LYS A 115 1.14 9.42 -6.97
N LEU A 116 -0.08 9.79 -6.56
CA LEU A 116 -1.23 9.83 -7.46
C LEU A 116 -0.99 10.80 -8.62
N GLY A 117 -1.12 10.29 -9.84
CA GLY A 117 -0.94 11.07 -11.05
C GLY A 117 0.51 11.44 -11.39
N SER A 118 1.51 10.96 -10.65
CA SER A 118 2.92 11.23 -10.93
C SER A 118 3.42 10.47 -12.14
N LYS A 119 4.42 11.05 -12.82
CA LYS A 119 5.13 10.42 -13.92
C LYS A 119 6.26 9.50 -13.45
N ASP A 120 6.90 9.83 -12.33
CA ASP A 120 8.09 9.10 -11.88
C ASP A 120 7.71 7.82 -11.14
N GLU A 121 6.90 7.93 -10.08
CA GLU A 121 6.39 6.80 -9.30
C GLU A 121 4.87 6.88 -9.21
N PRO A 122 4.13 6.43 -10.25
CA PRO A 122 2.68 6.54 -10.28
C PRO A 122 2.01 5.59 -9.28
N LEU A 123 1.16 6.14 -8.42
CA LEU A 123 0.26 5.36 -7.58
C LEU A 123 -0.94 4.89 -8.39
N ILE A 124 -1.07 3.58 -8.54
CA ILE A 124 -2.24 2.93 -9.16
C ILE A 124 -2.85 1.97 -8.15
N PHE A 125 -4.14 2.11 -7.89
CA PHE A 125 -4.82 1.31 -6.90
C PHE A 125 -6.20 0.82 -7.38
N ALA A 126 -6.76 -0.13 -6.64
CA ALA A 126 -8.13 -0.59 -6.83
C ALA A 126 -9.01 -0.05 -5.70
N LEU A 127 -10.15 0.55 -6.06
CA LEU A 127 -11.18 0.94 -5.11
C LEU A 127 -12.26 -0.14 -5.06
N ARG A 128 -12.53 -0.60 -3.85
CA ARG A 128 -13.55 -1.62 -3.59
C ARG A 128 -14.51 -1.11 -2.54
N SER A 129 -15.76 -1.08 -2.86
CA SER A 129 -16.79 -0.99 -1.84
C SER A 129 -16.97 -2.34 -1.16
N ALA A 130 -17.29 -2.33 0.12
CA ALA A 130 -17.47 -3.52 0.89
C ALA A 130 -18.61 -3.36 1.90
N MET A 131 -19.40 -4.42 2.05
CA MET A 131 -20.46 -4.51 3.05
C MET A 131 -20.19 -5.72 3.95
N PRO A 132 -20.73 -5.74 5.17
CA PRO A 132 -20.64 -6.91 6.04
C PRO A 132 -21.21 -8.17 5.39
N GLN A 133 -22.29 -8.01 4.63
CA GLN A 133 -22.95 -9.09 3.90
C GLN A 133 -22.56 -9.07 2.42
N TYR A 134 -22.01 -10.18 1.95
CA TYR A 134 -21.61 -10.30 0.54
C TYR A 134 -22.85 -10.46 -0.35
N ILE A 135 -23.03 -9.54 -1.30
CA ILE A 135 -24.05 -9.62 -2.36
C ILE A 135 -23.32 -9.63 -3.71
N PRO A 136 -23.31 -10.78 -4.40
CA PRO A 136 -22.63 -10.90 -5.69
C PRO A 136 -23.15 -9.88 -6.71
N GLY A 137 -22.23 -9.19 -7.41
CA GLY A 137 -22.56 -8.27 -8.50
C GLY A 137 -23.10 -6.91 -8.11
N LEU A 138 -23.45 -6.66 -6.84
CA LEU A 138 -23.98 -5.38 -6.41
C LEU A 138 -22.89 -4.33 -6.19
N MET A 139 -21.69 -4.78 -5.84
CA MET A 139 -20.59 -3.90 -5.43
C MET A 139 -19.45 -3.96 -6.47
N PRO A 140 -19.35 -2.95 -7.33
CA PRO A 140 -18.28 -2.92 -8.33
C PRO A 140 -16.90 -2.75 -7.69
N THR A 141 -15.89 -3.30 -8.35
CA THR A 141 -14.50 -2.97 -8.09
C THR A 141 -14.03 -2.06 -9.21
N LEU A 142 -13.56 -0.87 -8.86
CA LEU A 142 -12.92 0.02 -9.82
C LEU A 142 -11.43 -0.25 -9.80
N LEU A 143 -10.89 -0.69 -10.92
CA LEU A 143 -9.47 -1.03 -11.07
C LEU A 143 -8.70 0.14 -11.68
N ASN A 144 -7.38 0.14 -11.46
CA ASN A 144 -6.44 1.06 -12.07
C ASN A 144 -6.77 2.54 -11.87
N ILE A 145 -7.29 2.91 -10.69
CA ILE A 145 -7.50 4.31 -10.33
C ILE A 145 -6.14 4.99 -10.21
N GLY A 146 -6.05 6.23 -10.71
CA GLY A 146 -4.83 7.05 -10.68
C GLY A 146 -4.15 7.19 -12.04
N ILE A 147 -4.66 6.57 -13.09
CA ILE A 147 -4.11 6.71 -14.43
C ILE A 147 -4.58 8.02 -15.07
N ASN A 148 -3.61 8.91 -15.26
CA ASN A 148 -3.69 10.08 -16.12
C ASN A 148 -2.58 9.97 -17.18
N ARG A 149 -2.39 11.00 -17.98
CA ARG A 149 -1.36 11.03 -19.04
C ARG A 149 0.06 10.85 -18.48
N ASP A 150 0.36 11.50 -17.36
CA ASP A 150 1.68 11.45 -16.72
C ASP A 150 1.93 10.08 -16.08
N ALA A 151 0.97 9.56 -15.33
CA ALA A 151 1.02 8.23 -14.75
C ALA A 151 1.16 7.14 -15.84
N TYR A 152 0.43 7.25 -16.94
CA TYR A 152 0.58 6.34 -18.09
C TYR A 152 2.00 6.37 -18.66
N GLN A 153 2.60 7.56 -18.83
CA GLN A 153 3.99 7.66 -19.27
C GLN A 153 4.95 7.05 -18.26
N GLY A 154 4.70 7.24 -16.97
CA GLY A 154 5.46 6.61 -15.89
C GLY A 154 5.39 5.09 -15.91
N LEU A 155 4.20 4.52 -16.16
CA LEU A 155 4.03 3.08 -16.30
C LEU A 155 4.81 2.53 -17.51
N ILE A 156 4.81 3.24 -18.64
CA ILE A 156 5.63 2.87 -19.81
C ILE A 156 7.11 2.87 -19.47
N ASN A 157 7.59 3.92 -18.81
CA ASN A 157 9.00 4.04 -18.42
C ASN A 157 9.43 2.93 -17.47
N LYS A 158 8.55 2.56 -16.51
CA LYS A 158 8.86 1.58 -15.45
C LYS A 158 8.70 0.12 -15.93
N TYR A 159 7.69 -0.17 -16.72
CA TYR A 159 7.31 -1.54 -17.08
C TYR A 159 7.35 -1.84 -18.59
N GLY A 160 7.68 -0.86 -19.40
CA GLY A 160 7.70 -0.95 -20.86
C GLY A 160 6.34 -0.70 -21.51
N ILE A 161 6.39 -0.41 -22.82
CA ILE A 161 5.21 -0.02 -23.63
C ILE A 161 4.09 -1.05 -23.59
N SER A 162 4.41 -2.33 -23.69
CA SER A 162 3.42 -3.42 -23.73
C SER A 162 2.59 -3.47 -22.45
N MET A 163 3.25 -3.40 -21.28
CA MET A 163 2.57 -3.43 -19.98
C MET A 163 1.82 -2.14 -19.74
N GLY A 164 2.41 -0.96 -20.02
CA GLY A 164 1.75 0.33 -19.88
C GLY A 164 0.46 0.39 -20.70
N ASN A 165 0.49 -0.05 -21.98
CA ASN A 165 -0.69 -0.11 -22.84
C ASN A 165 -1.75 -1.07 -22.28
N ARG A 166 -1.35 -2.25 -21.81
CA ARG A 166 -2.27 -3.23 -21.25
C ARG A 166 -3.02 -2.67 -20.03
N ILE A 167 -2.31 -2.02 -19.12
CA ILE A 167 -2.91 -1.40 -17.92
C ILE A 167 -3.87 -0.29 -18.35
N TYR A 168 -3.47 0.57 -19.30
CA TYR A 168 -4.30 1.67 -19.79
C TYR A 168 -5.58 1.18 -20.48
N ILE A 169 -5.49 0.20 -21.37
CA ILE A 169 -6.65 -0.41 -22.05
C ILE A 169 -7.60 -1.03 -21.02
N ASN A 170 -7.08 -1.73 -20.01
CA ASN A 170 -7.92 -2.29 -18.95
C ASN A 170 -8.63 -1.20 -18.14
N THR A 171 -8.03 -0.03 -17.99
CA THR A 171 -8.67 1.10 -17.32
C THR A 171 -9.85 1.66 -18.13
N LEU A 172 -9.74 1.71 -19.45
CA LEU A 172 -10.80 2.19 -20.32
C LEU A 172 -12.00 1.22 -20.43
N ASN A 173 -11.79 -0.04 -20.08
CA ASN A 173 -12.81 -1.10 -20.15
C ASN A 173 -13.53 -1.32 -18.80
N ASN A 174 -13.16 -0.59 -17.73
CA ASN A 174 -13.81 -0.59 -16.42
C ASN A 174 -14.82 0.55 -16.31
#